data_0349924dac68955260e2010fb3989e84
#
_entry.id   0349924dac68955260e2010fb3989e84
#
_cell.length_a   1.000
_cell.length_b   1.000
_cell.length_c   1.000
_cell.angle_alpha   90.00
_cell.angle_beta   90.00
_cell.angle_gamma   90.00
#
_symmetry.space_group_name_H-M   'P 1'
#
loop_
_entity.id
_entity.type
_entity.pdbx_description
1 polymer ?
#
loop_
_entity_poly.entity_id
_entity_poly.type
_entity_poly.pdbx_seq_one_letter_code
_entity_poly.pdbx_strand_id
1 'polypeptide(L)'
;LDIAYFGESPAFDALLAMLGESPAADFGPLPADTLAAASFTLAAPGDAENGELLAGLDMLAAPASFINDILPKLGGPSVVFMGEADGENELEIPVFGMALRMDDDTVASELNAMMDKTMLLANLATLQWETDPIRFNRGDYQGHGYRIAEIGAPLAQHTGWPEFKAMQVVYGRVGDYFFVCTGEHFFHQCIDAHRGEAPLRVRFDGPVHERATTPIMSIAMKPEGLADMMRTWRAVLGDEGLELDLSLDVPMIQTELGQNIELLDPFDAMTMQLWRGEDGLVVGRIQLTAPE
;
A
#
# COMPACT_ATOMS: atom_id res chain seq x y z
N LEU A 1 -14.08 -5.23 -19.07
CA LEU A 1 -14.55 -3.87 -19.22
C LEU A 1 -13.36 -2.96 -19.53
N ASP A 2 -13.38 -2.27 -20.65
CA ASP A 2 -12.34 -1.29 -21.01
C ASP A 2 -12.84 0.10 -20.62
N ILE A 3 -12.02 0.84 -19.88
CA ILE A 3 -12.32 2.18 -19.38
C ILE A 3 -11.30 3.15 -19.95
N ALA A 4 -11.74 4.27 -20.50
CA ALA A 4 -10.88 5.36 -20.93
C ALA A 4 -11.09 6.57 -20.01
N TYR A 5 -10.02 7.13 -19.48
CA TYR A 5 -10.06 8.34 -18.67
C TYR A 5 -9.81 9.58 -19.55
N PHE A 6 -10.77 10.48 -19.53
CA PHE A 6 -10.72 11.76 -20.24
C PHE A 6 -10.83 12.96 -19.28
N GLY A 7 -10.57 12.73 -17.99
CA GLY A 7 -10.81 13.75 -16.98
C GLY A 7 -9.66 14.75 -16.84
N GLU A 8 -9.99 15.96 -16.42
CA GLU A 8 -9.05 16.99 -15.98
C GLU A 8 -8.92 16.93 -14.45
N SER A 9 -8.13 15.97 -13.93
CA SER A 9 -7.78 15.92 -12.51
C SER A 9 -6.28 16.17 -12.36
N PRO A 10 -5.85 17.37 -11.94
CA PRO A 10 -4.43 17.69 -11.80
C PRO A 10 -3.69 16.70 -10.87
N ALA A 11 -4.35 16.22 -9.82
CA ALA A 11 -3.76 15.25 -8.91
C ALA A 11 -3.56 13.87 -9.55
N PHE A 12 -4.51 13.43 -10.39
CA PHE A 12 -4.42 12.15 -11.10
C PHE A 12 -3.40 12.23 -12.23
N ASP A 13 -3.37 13.34 -12.97
CA ASP A 13 -2.37 13.59 -14.01
C ASP A 13 -0.97 13.64 -13.43
N ALA A 14 -0.83 14.23 -12.23
CA ALA A 14 0.40 14.26 -11.46
C ALA A 14 0.86 12.83 -11.08
N LEU A 15 -0.04 12.03 -10.55
CA LEU A 15 0.26 10.62 -10.22
C LEU A 15 0.68 9.86 -11.48
N LEU A 16 -0.07 9.97 -12.56
CA LEU A 16 0.24 9.31 -13.83
C LEU A 16 1.60 9.72 -14.41
N ALA A 17 1.99 10.98 -14.24
CA ALA A 17 3.29 11.47 -14.72
C ALA A 17 4.48 10.84 -13.97
N MET A 18 4.25 10.40 -12.72
CA MET A 18 5.25 9.70 -11.92
C MET A 18 5.35 8.21 -12.23
N LEU A 19 4.40 7.65 -12.98
CA LEU A 19 4.40 6.23 -13.34
C LEU A 19 5.19 6.03 -14.63
N GLY A 20 6.22 5.21 -14.55
CA GLY A 20 6.94 4.66 -15.68
C GLY A 20 6.27 3.43 -16.26
N GLU A 21 6.80 2.94 -17.37
CA GLU A 21 6.38 1.66 -17.93
C GLU A 21 6.78 0.51 -16.99
N SER A 22 5.84 -0.39 -16.71
CA SER A 22 6.05 -1.58 -15.89
C SER A 22 5.91 -2.83 -16.75
N PRO A 23 7.01 -3.47 -17.19
CA PRO A 23 6.99 -4.51 -18.22
C PRO A 23 6.27 -5.80 -17.81
N ALA A 24 6.04 -6.02 -16.53
CA ALA A 24 5.28 -7.16 -16.03
C ALA A 24 4.53 -6.79 -14.75
N ALA A 25 3.37 -7.41 -14.54
CA ALA A 25 2.71 -7.39 -13.26
C ALA A 25 3.52 -8.23 -12.27
N ASP A 26 4.46 -7.60 -11.60
CA ASP A 26 5.28 -8.20 -10.56
C ASP A 26 4.85 -7.61 -9.20
N PHE A 27 4.22 -8.43 -8.40
CA PHE A 27 3.78 -8.06 -7.05
C PHE A 27 4.83 -8.40 -5.99
N GLY A 28 6.03 -8.81 -6.39
CA GLY A 28 7.05 -9.21 -5.45
C GLY A 28 6.63 -10.41 -4.58
N PRO A 29 7.30 -10.60 -3.45
CA PRO A 29 7.01 -11.70 -2.54
C PRO A 29 5.85 -11.36 -1.59
N LEU A 30 4.66 -11.06 -2.14
CA LEU A 30 3.46 -10.92 -1.33
C LEU A 30 2.84 -12.29 -1.04
N PRO A 31 2.28 -12.51 0.16
CA PRO A 31 1.60 -13.75 0.54
C PRO A 31 0.23 -13.87 -0.13
N ALA A 32 -0.31 -15.10 -0.13
CA ALA A 32 -1.62 -15.39 -0.68
C ALA A 32 -2.75 -14.62 0.03
N ASP A 33 -2.56 -14.25 1.30
CA ASP A 33 -3.54 -13.52 2.14
C ASP A 33 -3.57 -12.00 1.84
N THR A 34 -2.91 -11.57 0.77
CA THR A 34 -3.01 -10.20 0.27
C THR A 34 -4.41 -9.93 -0.28
N LEU A 35 -5.10 -8.93 0.27
CA LEU A 35 -6.46 -8.52 -0.14
C LEU A 35 -6.43 -7.65 -1.40
N ALA A 36 -5.47 -6.74 -1.47
CA ALA A 36 -5.28 -5.88 -2.63
C ALA A 36 -3.79 -5.55 -2.81
N ALA A 37 -3.36 -5.46 -4.06
CA ALA A 37 -2.02 -5.02 -4.40
C ALA A 37 -2.03 -4.21 -5.70
N ALA A 38 -1.24 -3.15 -5.76
CA ALA A 38 -0.99 -2.39 -6.97
C ALA A 38 0.51 -2.36 -7.25
N SER A 39 0.90 -2.84 -8.42
CA SER A 39 2.28 -2.88 -8.91
C SER A 39 2.47 -1.79 -9.96
N PHE A 40 3.50 -0.97 -9.80
CA PHE A 40 3.83 0.15 -10.69
C PHE A 40 5.32 0.46 -10.62
N THR A 41 5.86 1.04 -11.68
CA THR A 41 7.24 1.54 -11.68
C THR A 41 7.22 3.05 -11.46
N LEU A 42 8.03 3.53 -10.53
CA LEU A 42 8.22 4.96 -10.31
C LEU A 42 9.26 5.46 -11.32
N ALA A 43 8.88 6.43 -12.15
CA ALA A 43 9.82 7.13 -13.01
C ALA A 43 10.63 8.13 -12.18
N ALA A 44 11.95 8.16 -12.38
CA ALA A 44 12.74 9.25 -11.85
C ALA A 44 12.22 10.57 -12.42
N PRO A 45 12.02 11.62 -11.62
CA PRO A 45 11.56 12.89 -12.12
C PRO A 45 12.54 13.40 -13.16
N GLY A 46 12.07 13.51 -14.41
CA GLY A 46 12.81 14.19 -15.48
C GLY A 46 13.01 15.66 -15.12
N ASP A 47 14.04 16.28 -15.66
CA ASP A 47 14.47 17.62 -15.34
C ASP A 47 13.31 18.64 -15.28
N ALA A 48 13.29 19.44 -14.24
CA ALA A 48 12.63 20.75 -14.04
C ALA A 48 11.09 20.87 -14.11
N GLU A 49 10.35 20.10 -14.91
CA GLU A 49 8.87 20.24 -14.99
C GLU A 49 8.13 19.56 -13.84
N ASN A 50 8.77 18.62 -13.18
CA ASN A 50 8.16 17.85 -12.08
C ASN A 50 8.30 18.52 -10.70
N GLY A 51 9.00 19.63 -10.56
CA GLY A 51 9.17 20.33 -9.29
C GLY A 51 7.86 20.89 -8.72
N GLU A 52 6.95 21.36 -9.57
CA GLU A 52 5.62 21.82 -9.16
C GLU A 52 4.70 20.63 -8.80
N LEU A 53 4.88 19.51 -9.49
CA LEU A 53 4.16 18.27 -9.25
C LEU A 53 4.53 17.65 -7.89
N LEU A 54 5.82 17.68 -7.57
CA LEU A 54 6.35 17.19 -6.29
C LEU A 54 5.96 18.11 -5.13
N ALA A 55 5.77 19.41 -5.36
CA ALA A 55 5.22 20.33 -4.36
C ALA A 55 3.76 19.98 -3.99
N GLY A 56 2.99 19.40 -4.92
CA GLY A 56 1.67 18.82 -4.61
C GLY A 56 1.71 17.53 -3.78
N LEU A 57 2.84 16.83 -3.79
CA LEU A 57 3.10 15.64 -2.96
C LEU A 57 3.68 15.98 -1.57
N ASP A 58 3.84 17.26 -1.22
CA ASP A 58 4.12 17.68 0.16
C ASP A 58 3.08 17.10 1.15
N MET A 59 1.91 16.71 0.68
CA MET A 59 0.93 15.94 1.46
C MET A 59 1.41 14.54 1.84
N LEU A 60 2.33 13.93 1.10
CA LEU A 60 2.89 12.62 1.44
C LEU A 60 4.21 12.72 2.21
N ALA A 61 4.69 13.94 2.51
CA ALA A 61 5.90 14.21 3.31
C ALA A 61 7.11 13.32 2.93
N ALA A 62 7.18 12.90 1.66
CA ALA A 62 8.34 12.15 1.19
C ALA A 62 9.55 13.09 1.28
N PRO A 63 10.57 12.77 2.08
CA PRO A 63 11.74 13.65 2.19
C PRO A 63 12.34 13.87 0.80
N ALA A 64 12.76 15.08 0.48
CA ALA A 64 13.42 15.39 -0.79
C ALA A 64 14.59 14.43 -1.10
N SER A 65 15.22 13.89 -0.06
CA SER A 65 16.23 12.83 -0.17
C SER A 65 15.68 11.52 -0.75
N PHE A 66 14.44 11.13 -0.47
CA PHE A 66 13.85 9.94 -1.09
C PHE A 66 13.76 10.12 -2.61
N ILE A 67 13.25 11.25 -3.04
CA ILE A 67 13.04 11.54 -4.47
C ILE A 67 14.38 11.65 -5.22
N ASN A 68 15.34 12.34 -4.63
CA ASN A 68 16.60 12.66 -5.30
C ASN A 68 17.64 11.55 -5.19
N ASP A 69 17.68 10.84 -4.06
CA ASP A 69 18.80 9.94 -3.74
C ASP A 69 18.39 8.46 -3.83
N ILE A 70 17.12 8.13 -3.57
CA ILE A 70 16.64 6.74 -3.48
C ILE A 70 15.85 6.35 -4.73
N LEU A 71 14.87 7.16 -5.14
CA LEU A 71 14.00 6.85 -6.26
C LEU A 71 14.76 6.46 -7.55
N PRO A 72 15.86 7.14 -7.95
CA PRO A 72 16.64 6.75 -9.12
C PRO A 72 17.35 5.40 -9.01
N LYS A 73 17.46 4.85 -7.79
CA LYS A 73 18.12 3.57 -7.50
C LYS A 73 17.12 2.41 -7.35
N LEU A 74 15.84 2.68 -7.50
CA LEU A 74 14.83 1.63 -7.50
C LEU A 74 14.81 0.94 -8.86
N GLY A 75 14.90 -0.38 -8.86
CA GLY A 75 15.21 -1.18 -10.04
C GLY A 75 14.02 -1.81 -10.74
N GLY A 76 12.81 -1.35 -10.50
CA GLY A 76 11.66 -1.98 -11.12
C GLY A 76 10.34 -1.70 -10.40
N PRO A 77 9.34 -2.55 -10.56
CA PRO A 77 8.03 -2.28 -10.00
C PRO A 77 8.07 -2.25 -8.47
N SER A 78 7.53 -1.16 -7.94
CA SER A 78 7.16 -1.02 -6.54
C SER A 78 5.74 -1.52 -6.35
N VAL A 79 5.41 -1.97 -5.15
CA VAL A 79 4.08 -2.50 -4.84
C VAL A 79 3.55 -1.79 -3.60
N VAL A 80 2.32 -1.32 -3.66
CA VAL A 80 1.52 -1.00 -2.47
C VAL A 80 0.51 -2.10 -2.28
N PHE A 81 0.25 -2.47 -1.03
CA PHE A 81 -0.63 -3.59 -0.74
C PHE A 81 -1.44 -3.39 0.54
N MET A 82 -2.51 -4.15 0.62
CA MET A 82 -3.33 -4.36 1.79
C MET A 82 -3.45 -5.86 2.01
N GLY A 83 -3.12 -6.32 3.21
CA GLY A 83 -3.23 -7.71 3.63
C GLY A 83 -4.35 -7.91 4.64
N GLU A 84 -4.68 -9.15 4.91
CA GLU A 84 -5.59 -9.50 5.98
C GLU A 84 -5.08 -8.99 7.33
N ALA A 85 -5.99 -8.74 8.25
CA ALA A 85 -5.65 -8.29 9.59
C ALA A 85 -4.78 -9.31 10.30
N ASP A 86 -3.83 -8.84 11.07
CA ASP A 86 -3.07 -9.68 11.99
C ASP A 86 -4.01 -10.12 13.10
N GLY A 87 -4.37 -11.41 13.15
CA GLY A 87 -5.46 -12.00 13.94
C GLY A 87 -5.38 -11.86 15.47
N GLU A 88 -4.53 -10.99 16.01
CA GLU A 88 -4.46 -10.67 17.44
C GLU A 88 -5.30 -9.44 17.84
N ASN A 89 -5.90 -8.74 16.88
CA ASN A 89 -6.70 -7.55 17.13
C ASN A 89 -8.20 -7.84 17.12
N GLU A 90 -8.93 -7.41 18.15
CA GLU A 90 -10.40 -7.50 18.19
C GLU A 90 -11.05 -6.69 17.04
N LEU A 91 -10.40 -5.64 16.57
CA LEU A 91 -10.69 -4.96 15.31
C LEU A 91 -9.71 -5.49 14.27
N GLU A 92 -10.24 -6.12 13.26
CA GLU A 92 -9.51 -6.59 12.09
C GLU A 92 -8.99 -5.37 11.27
N ILE A 93 -7.99 -4.68 11.82
CA ILE A 93 -7.32 -3.60 11.07
C ILE A 93 -6.44 -4.25 10.01
N PRO A 94 -6.72 -4.03 8.72
CA PRO A 94 -5.92 -4.62 7.67
C PRO A 94 -4.48 -4.14 7.74
N VAL A 95 -3.56 -5.00 7.32
CA VAL A 95 -2.17 -4.62 7.16
C VAL A 95 -2.02 -3.78 5.90
N PHE A 96 -1.43 -2.61 6.02
CA PHE A 96 -1.04 -1.77 4.90
C PHE A 96 0.46 -1.78 4.73
N GLY A 97 0.92 -1.69 3.50
CA GLY A 97 2.34 -1.62 3.26
C GLY A 97 2.74 -1.30 1.84
N MET A 98 4.05 -1.19 1.68
CA MET A 98 4.70 -1.04 0.40
C MET A 98 5.94 -1.92 0.32
N ALA A 99 6.26 -2.35 -0.89
CA ALA A 99 7.48 -3.05 -1.22
C ALA A 99 8.18 -2.30 -2.36
N LEU A 100 9.37 -1.84 -2.13
CA LEU A 100 10.19 -1.10 -3.09
C LEU A 100 11.26 -2.04 -3.65
N ARG A 101 11.25 -2.28 -4.96
CA ARG A 101 12.27 -3.09 -5.60
C ARG A 101 13.57 -2.33 -5.71
N MET A 102 14.66 -2.97 -5.32
CA MET A 102 16.00 -2.39 -5.28
C MET A 102 16.90 -3.05 -6.31
N ASP A 103 17.69 -2.27 -7.03
CA ASP A 103 18.72 -2.79 -7.94
C ASP A 103 20.05 -3.03 -7.23
N ASP A 104 20.25 -2.42 -6.05
CA ASP A 104 21.53 -2.43 -5.33
C ASP A 104 21.30 -2.67 -3.83
N ASP A 105 22.13 -3.50 -3.25
CA ASP A 105 22.14 -3.82 -1.82
C ASP A 105 22.37 -2.59 -0.92
N THR A 106 23.03 -1.56 -1.41
CA THR A 106 23.28 -0.32 -0.67
C THR A 106 22.00 0.46 -0.40
N VAL A 107 21.01 0.37 -1.29
CA VAL A 107 19.71 1.05 -1.18
C VAL A 107 18.95 0.60 0.07
N ALA A 108 19.03 -0.69 0.43
CA ALA A 108 18.39 -1.21 1.64
C ALA A 108 18.91 -0.51 2.91
N SER A 109 20.21 -0.22 2.97
CA SER A 109 20.79 0.48 4.13
C SER A 109 20.38 1.94 4.19
N GLU A 110 20.26 2.61 3.03
CA GLU A 110 19.79 3.99 2.92
C GLU A 110 18.32 4.10 3.32
N LEU A 111 17.46 3.16 2.84
CA LEU A 111 16.05 3.07 3.22
C LEU A 111 15.86 2.80 4.71
N ASN A 112 16.65 1.88 5.29
CA ASN A 112 16.64 1.67 6.74
C ASN A 112 16.99 2.94 7.51
N ALA A 113 18.04 3.66 7.09
CA ALA A 113 18.45 4.90 7.75
C ALA A 113 17.38 6.01 7.59
N MET A 114 16.71 6.07 6.45
CA MET A 114 15.60 6.99 6.22
C MET A 114 14.41 6.66 7.12
N MET A 115 14.00 5.39 7.20
CA MET A 115 12.92 4.94 8.06
C MET A 115 13.24 5.21 9.54
N ASP A 116 14.47 4.95 10.00
CA ASP A 116 14.90 5.27 11.35
C ASP A 116 14.74 6.77 11.67
N LYS A 117 15.12 7.64 10.73
CA LYS A 117 14.96 9.09 10.90
C LYS A 117 13.48 9.48 10.92
N THR A 118 12.66 8.92 10.03
CA THR A 118 11.22 9.18 9.97
C THR A 118 10.54 8.76 11.28
N MET A 119 10.86 7.58 11.78
CA MET A 119 10.32 7.09 13.05
C MET A 119 10.82 7.91 14.24
N LEU A 120 12.06 8.40 14.21
CA LEU A 120 12.57 9.30 15.24
C LEU A 120 11.82 10.65 15.24
N LEU A 121 11.51 11.20 14.05
CA LEU A 121 10.69 12.41 13.93
C LEU A 121 9.27 12.16 14.41
N ALA A 122 8.66 11.02 14.05
CA ALA A 122 7.35 10.61 14.57
C ALA A 122 7.35 10.52 16.10
N ASN A 123 8.46 10.05 16.68
CA ASN A 123 8.61 10.01 18.14
C ASN A 123 8.67 11.42 18.79
N LEU A 124 9.07 12.46 18.05
CA LEU A 124 8.94 13.83 18.56
C LEU A 124 7.48 14.28 18.62
N ALA A 125 6.61 13.76 17.75
CA ALA A 125 5.18 14.09 17.81
C ALA A 125 4.52 13.52 19.09
N THR A 126 4.98 12.38 19.60
CA THR A 126 4.44 11.81 20.86
C THR A 126 4.65 12.76 22.04
N LEU A 127 5.71 13.57 22.03
CA LEU A 127 5.93 14.61 23.06
C LEU A 127 4.89 15.72 22.96
N GLN A 128 4.44 16.07 21.76
CA GLN A 128 3.39 17.07 21.55
C GLN A 128 2.00 16.53 21.91
N TRP A 129 1.80 15.22 21.73
CA TRP A 129 0.57 14.53 22.09
C TRP A 129 0.48 14.15 23.57
N GLU A 130 1.59 14.34 24.32
CA GLU A 130 1.72 13.93 25.73
C GLU A 130 1.44 12.42 25.93
N THR A 131 1.87 11.61 24.96
CA THR A 131 1.69 10.14 24.93
C THR A 131 3.00 9.40 25.20
N ASP A 132 2.92 8.08 25.35
CA ASP A 132 4.09 7.22 25.46
C ASP A 132 4.98 7.33 24.20
N PRO A 133 6.30 7.20 24.35
CA PRO A 133 7.20 7.23 23.20
C PRO A 133 7.07 5.96 22.35
N ILE A 134 7.32 6.10 21.04
CA ILE A 134 7.47 4.98 20.12
C ILE A 134 8.66 4.12 20.56
N ARG A 135 8.45 2.82 20.73
CA ARG A 135 9.51 1.87 21.05
C ARG A 135 10.08 1.27 19.78
N PHE A 136 11.38 1.04 19.77
CA PHE A 136 12.09 0.47 18.64
C PHE A 136 12.69 -0.87 19.01
N ASN A 137 12.37 -1.89 18.23
CA ASN A 137 12.85 -3.25 18.39
C ASN A 137 13.54 -3.73 17.10
N ARG A 138 14.23 -4.85 17.20
CA ARG A 138 14.77 -5.59 16.07
C ARG A 138 14.27 -7.01 16.15
N GLY A 139 13.82 -7.53 15.01
CA GLY A 139 13.43 -8.91 14.85
C GLY A 139 14.38 -9.63 13.89
N ASP A 140 14.32 -10.93 13.94
CA ASP A 140 14.92 -11.84 12.96
C ASP A 140 13.93 -12.98 12.73
N TYR A 141 13.60 -13.23 11.48
CA TYR A 141 12.78 -14.36 11.08
C TYR A 141 13.46 -15.10 9.94
N GLN A 142 13.80 -16.35 10.16
CA GLN A 142 14.46 -17.22 9.18
C GLN A 142 15.76 -16.63 8.59
N GLY A 143 16.50 -15.85 9.37
CA GLY A 143 17.75 -15.18 8.95
C GLY A 143 17.55 -13.84 8.23
N HIS A 144 16.33 -13.35 8.15
CA HIS A 144 16.01 -12.00 7.67
C HIS A 144 15.87 -11.06 8.87
N GLY A 145 16.83 -10.16 9.04
CA GLY A 145 16.77 -9.12 10.08
C GLY A 145 15.85 -7.98 9.66
N TYR A 146 15.01 -7.50 10.55
CA TYR A 146 14.08 -6.40 10.33
C TYR A 146 13.98 -5.49 11.55
N ARG A 147 13.27 -4.38 11.41
CA ARG A 147 13.04 -3.40 12.47
C ARG A 147 11.56 -3.21 12.71
N ILE A 148 11.22 -2.92 13.96
CA ILE A 148 9.86 -2.73 14.44
C ILE A 148 9.80 -1.40 15.16
N ALA A 149 8.83 -0.55 14.79
CA ALA A 149 8.44 0.63 15.54
C ALA A 149 7.02 0.42 16.10
N GLU A 150 6.90 0.30 17.42
CA GLU A 150 5.63 0.11 18.12
C GLU A 150 4.93 1.48 18.22
N ILE A 151 4.15 1.82 17.20
CA ILE A 151 3.44 3.10 17.11
C ILE A 151 2.07 3.06 17.77
N GLY A 152 1.55 1.87 18.07
CA GLY A 152 0.16 1.65 18.47
C GLY A 152 -0.18 2.25 19.83
N ALA A 153 0.70 2.10 20.84
CA ALA A 153 0.43 2.62 22.16
C ALA A 153 0.27 4.17 22.18
N PRO A 154 1.20 4.97 21.62
CA PRO A 154 1.01 6.41 21.53
C PRO A 154 -0.17 6.80 20.64
N LEU A 155 -0.45 6.07 19.58
CA LEU A 155 -1.58 6.35 18.69
C LEU A 155 -2.91 6.10 19.40
N ALA A 156 -3.04 4.98 20.12
CA ALA A 156 -4.22 4.65 20.92
C ALA A 156 -4.49 5.69 22.03
N GLN A 157 -3.42 6.16 22.68
CA GLN A 157 -3.54 7.23 23.70
C GLN A 157 -3.99 8.55 23.10
N HIS A 158 -3.44 8.91 21.93
CA HIS A 158 -3.76 10.17 21.25
C HIS A 158 -5.18 10.18 20.69
N THR A 159 -5.60 9.08 20.05
CA THR A 159 -6.91 8.97 19.41
C THR A 159 -8.03 8.54 20.35
N GLY A 160 -7.68 7.97 21.51
CA GLY A 160 -8.64 7.32 22.40
C GLY A 160 -9.12 5.94 21.92
N TRP A 161 -8.48 5.38 20.89
CA TRP A 161 -8.84 4.09 20.28
C TRP A 161 -7.90 2.98 20.74
N PRO A 162 -8.32 2.14 21.67
CA PRO A 162 -7.49 1.05 22.20
C PRO A 162 -7.10 0.02 21.14
N GLU A 163 -7.86 -0.08 20.06
CA GLU A 163 -7.65 -1.00 18.94
C GLU A 163 -6.34 -0.75 18.22
N PHE A 164 -5.89 0.51 18.18
CA PHE A 164 -4.59 0.82 17.60
C PHE A 164 -3.40 0.33 18.43
N LYS A 165 -3.62 -0.10 19.68
CA LYS A 165 -2.54 -0.41 20.62
C LYS A 165 -1.53 -1.44 20.11
N ALA A 166 -1.97 -2.39 19.30
CA ALA A 166 -1.10 -3.41 18.71
C ALA A 166 -0.44 -2.99 17.39
N MET A 167 -0.74 -1.77 16.88
CA MET A 167 -0.23 -1.33 15.59
C MET A 167 1.29 -1.12 15.62
N GLN A 168 1.97 -1.66 14.63
CA GLN A 168 3.42 -1.59 14.49
C GLN A 168 3.76 -1.18 13.06
N VAL A 169 4.90 -0.53 12.88
CA VAL A 169 5.52 -0.38 11.56
C VAL A 169 6.74 -1.29 11.52
N VAL A 170 6.69 -2.25 10.62
CA VAL A 170 7.76 -3.22 10.40
C VAL A 170 8.43 -2.92 9.07
N TYR A 171 9.77 -2.88 9.06
CA TYR A 171 10.50 -2.60 7.84
C TYR A 171 11.82 -3.36 7.78
N GLY A 172 12.16 -3.75 6.57
CA GLY A 172 13.36 -4.52 6.29
C GLY A 172 13.41 -5.05 4.88
N ARG A 173 14.49 -5.77 4.58
CA ARG A 173 14.74 -6.36 3.27
C ARG A 173 14.21 -7.79 3.19
N VAL A 174 13.49 -8.09 2.09
CA VAL A 174 13.09 -9.44 1.72
C VAL A 174 13.46 -9.67 0.25
N GLY A 175 14.48 -10.46 -0.02
CA GLY A 175 15.02 -10.63 -1.38
C GLY A 175 15.49 -9.30 -1.98
N ASP A 176 14.99 -8.96 -3.16
CA ASP A 176 15.29 -7.72 -3.86
C ASP A 176 14.34 -6.57 -3.49
N TYR A 177 13.51 -6.75 -2.48
CA TYR A 177 12.53 -5.75 -2.05
C TYR A 177 12.83 -5.21 -0.67
N PHE A 178 12.58 -3.91 -0.48
CA PHE A 178 12.49 -3.28 0.83
C PHE A 178 11.03 -3.10 1.19
N PHE A 179 10.62 -3.76 2.27
CA PHE A 179 9.26 -3.73 2.78
C PHE A 179 9.10 -2.72 3.90
N VAL A 180 7.94 -2.06 3.91
CA VAL A 180 7.40 -1.31 5.05
C VAL A 180 5.94 -1.71 5.19
N CYS A 181 5.53 -2.25 6.32
CA CYS A 181 4.12 -2.63 6.56
C CYS A 181 3.71 -2.45 8.03
N THR A 182 2.42 -2.53 8.29
CA THR A 182 1.84 -2.29 9.62
C THR A 182 1.62 -3.56 10.45
N GLY A 183 2.17 -4.70 10.06
CA GLY A 183 2.00 -5.98 10.77
C GLY A 183 3.25 -6.85 10.69
N GLU A 184 3.71 -7.37 11.85
CA GLU A 184 4.89 -8.24 11.91
C GLU A 184 4.61 -9.62 11.31
N HIS A 185 3.45 -10.19 11.61
CA HIS A 185 3.06 -11.48 11.07
C HIS A 185 2.98 -11.46 9.54
N PHE A 186 2.37 -10.43 8.96
CA PHE A 186 2.32 -10.27 7.51
C PHE A 186 3.72 -10.11 6.90
N PHE A 187 4.63 -9.41 7.58
CA PHE A 187 6.03 -9.33 7.15
C PHE A 187 6.71 -10.70 7.12
N HIS A 188 6.43 -11.57 8.12
CA HIS A 188 6.90 -12.96 8.11
C HIS A 188 6.33 -13.75 6.93
N GLN A 189 5.05 -13.60 6.64
CA GLN A 189 4.43 -14.22 5.47
C GLN A 189 5.06 -13.73 4.15
N CYS A 190 5.50 -12.47 4.05
CA CYS A 190 6.26 -11.99 2.89
C CYS A 190 7.62 -12.72 2.75
N ILE A 191 8.31 -13.01 3.87
CA ILE A 191 9.54 -13.80 3.86
C ILE A 191 9.25 -15.24 3.40
N ASP A 192 8.19 -15.86 3.90
CA ASP A 192 7.76 -17.20 3.50
C ASP A 192 7.39 -17.26 2.02
N ALA A 193 6.65 -16.25 1.53
CA ALA A 193 6.29 -16.12 0.12
C ALA A 193 7.53 -15.95 -0.78
N HIS A 194 8.55 -15.20 -0.33
CA HIS A 194 9.83 -15.09 -1.02
C HIS A 194 10.53 -16.45 -1.17
N ARG A 195 10.35 -17.33 -0.21
CA ARG A 195 10.88 -18.70 -0.24
C ARG A 195 10.01 -19.67 -1.05
N GLY A 196 8.90 -19.20 -1.57
CA GLY A 196 7.96 -19.99 -2.38
C GLY A 196 6.81 -20.61 -1.59
N GLU A 197 6.62 -20.25 -0.32
CA GLU A 197 5.51 -20.70 0.51
C GLU A 197 4.31 -19.78 0.29
N ALA A 198 3.22 -20.31 -0.26
CA ALA A 198 1.95 -19.61 -0.50
C ALA A 198 2.07 -18.17 -1.08
N PRO A 199 2.83 -17.95 -2.17
CA PRO A 199 2.94 -16.62 -2.76
C PRO A 199 1.63 -16.20 -3.44
N LEU A 200 1.36 -14.89 -3.46
CA LEU A 200 0.28 -14.30 -4.24
C LEU A 200 0.46 -14.67 -5.73
N ARG A 201 -0.55 -15.30 -6.31
CA ARG A 201 -0.57 -15.65 -7.74
C ARG A 201 -1.70 -14.93 -8.42
N VAL A 202 -1.34 -14.02 -9.30
CA VAL A 202 -2.30 -13.26 -10.11
C VAL A 202 -2.14 -13.65 -11.56
N ARG A 203 -3.26 -13.89 -12.24
CA ARG A 203 -3.29 -14.09 -13.68
C ARG A 203 -4.01 -12.92 -14.31
N PHE A 204 -3.36 -12.34 -15.29
CA PHE A 204 -3.98 -11.36 -16.17
C PHE A 204 -4.31 -12.10 -17.47
N ASP A 205 -5.53 -12.62 -17.55
CA ASP A 205 -6.00 -13.34 -18.73
C ASP A 205 -6.59 -12.34 -19.72
N GLY A 206 -6.14 -12.41 -20.97
CA GLY A 206 -6.72 -11.66 -22.06
C GLY A 206 -5.66 -11.11 -23.03
N PRO A 207 -6.07 -10.86 -24.28
CA PRO A 207 -5.16 -10.27 -25.26
C PRO A 207 -4.72 -8.89 -24.80
N VAL A 208 -3.41 -8.68 -24.75
CA VAL A 208 -2.83 -7.35 -24.63
C VAL A 208 -3.43 -6.49 -25.73
N HIS A 209 -3.90 -5.29 -25.39
CA HIS A 209 -4.45 -4.38 -26.39
C HIS A 209 -3.38 -4.15 -27.47
N GLU A 210 -3.72 -4.37 -28.76
CA GLU A 210 -2.77 -4.37 -29.88
C GLU A 210 -1.93 -3.07 -30.00
N ARG A 211 -2.29 -2.01 -29.26
CA ARG A 211 -1.65 -0.68 -29.32
C ARG A 211 -0.89 -0.27 -28.05
N ALA A 212 -0.96 -1.07 -26.99
CA ALA A 212 -0.30 -0.71 -25.73
C ALA A 212 0.66 -1.83 -25.35
N THR A 213 1.94 -1.56 -25.47
CA THR A 213 2.98 -2.58 -25.31
C THR A 213 3.28 -2.90 -23.85
N THR A 214 3.10 -1.95 -22.94
CA THR A 214 3.51 -2.11 -21.53
C THR A 214 2.53 -1.40 -20.59
N PRO A 215 2.01 -2.04 -19.55
CA PRO A 215 1.20 -1.39 -18.55
C PRO A 215 2.03 -0.40 -17.72
N ILE A 216 1.40 0.66 -17.24
CA ILE A 216 1.99 1.59 -16.26
C ILE A 216 1.64 1.19 -14.82
N MET A 217 0.55 0.44 -14.64
CA MET A 217 0.10 -0.07 -13.36
C MET A 217 -0.68 -1.36 -13.54
N SER A 218 -0.50 -2.29 -12.61
CA SER A 218 -1.29 -3.52 -12.51
C SER A 218 -1.84 -3.64 -11.09
N ILE A 219 -3.13 -3.91 -10.97
CA ILE A 219 -3.83 -4.04 -9.69
C ILE A 219 -4.45 -5.42 -9.62
N ALA A 220 -4.33 -6.05 -8.46
CA ALA A 220 -5.02 -7.29 -8.12
C ALA A 220 -5.77 -7.09 -6.80
N MET A 221 -6.98 -7.60 -6.72
CA MET A 221 -7.80 -7.53 -5.50
C MET A 221 -8.57 -8.83 -5.30
N LYS A 222 -8.85 -9.16 -4.04
CA LYS A 222 -9.79 -10.18 -3.60
C LYS A 222 -11.06 -9.48 -3.10
N PRO A 223 -12.09 -9.36 -3.92
CA PRO A 223 -13.29 -8.59 -3.57
C PRO A 223 -14.00 -9.12 -2.33
N GLU A 224 -14.11 -10.45 -2.17
CA GLU A 224 -14.71 -11.08 -0.99
C GLU A 224 -14.02 -10.65 0.31
N GLY A 225 -12.68 -10.77 0.38
CA GLY A 225 -11.92 -10.34 1.56
C GLY A 225 -12.05 -8.85 1.85
N LEU A 226 -12.12 -8.01 0.81
CA LEU A 226 -12.39 -6.58 0.96
C LEU A 226 -13.80 -6.31 1.48
N ALA A 227 -14.80 -7.06 0.98
CA ALA A 227 -16.17 -6.95 1.45
C ALA A 227 -16.29 -7.35 2.92
N ASP A 228 -15.62 -8.42 3.35
CA ASP A 228 -15.59 -8.87 4.75
C ASP A 228 -14.95 -7.81 5.65
N MET A 229 -13.82 -7.26 5.26
CA MET A 229 -13.20 -6.14 5.96
C MET A 229 -14.14 -4.94 6.08
N MET A 230 -14.81 -4.56 5.00
CA MET A 230 -15.78 -3.46 5.02
C MET A 230 -16.98 -3.75 5.91
N ARG A 231 -17.44 -5.01 6.00
CA ARG A 231 -18.51 -5.43 6.92
C ARG A 231 -18.09 -5.23 8.38
N THR A 232 -16.86 -5.64 8.72
CA THR A 232 -16.30 -5.45 10.07
C THR A 232 -16.23 -3.97 10.42
N TRP A 233 -15.69 -3.14 9.53
CA TRP A 233 -15.62 -1.69 9.74
C TRP A 233 -17.01 -1.05 9.87
N ARG A 234 -17.97 -1.48 9.06
CA ARG A 234 -19.34 -0.98 9.14
C ARG A 234 -20.00 -1.33 10.47
N ALA A 235 -19.75 -2.54 11.01
CA ALA A 235 -20.27 -2.95 12.31
C ALA A 235 -19.68 -2.08 13.43
N VAL A 236 -18.38 -1.84 13.40
CA VAL A 236 -17.67 -0.99 14.39
C VAL A 236 -18.18 0.45 14.35
N LEU A 237 -18.34 1.05 13.16
CA LEU A 237 -18.86 2.41 13.02
C LEU A 237 -20.35 2.51 13.37
N GLY A 238 -21.08 1.39 13.39
CA GLY A 238 -22.50 1.32 13.73
C GLY A 238 -22.82 1.18 15.21
N ASP A 239 -21.87 0.72 16.02
CA ASP A 239 -22.04 0.66 17.46
C ASP A 239 -21.96 2.08 18.07
N GLU A 240 -22.98 2.45 18.82
CA GLU A 240 -23.23 3.81 19.35
C GLU A 240 -22.15 4.38 20.29
N GLY A 241 -20.96 3.78 20.30
CA GLY A 241 -19.87 4.15 21.19
C GLY A 241 -18.71 4.94 20.55
N LEU A 242 -18.67 5.05 19.23
CA LEU A 242 -17.60 5.78 18.56
C LEU A 242 -17.99 7.23 18.31
N GLU A 243 -17.92 8.06 19.33
CA GLU A 243 -17.83 9.52 19.17
C GLU A 243 -16.48 9.86 18.53
N LEU A 244 -16.39 9.66 17.20
CA LEU A 244 -15.29 10.20 16.41
C LEU A 244 -15.39 11.72 16.44
N ASP A 245 -14.53 12.39 17.17
CA ASP A 245 -14.29 13.85 17.05
C ASP A 245 -13.54 14.18 15.73
N LEU A 246 -13.71 13.34 14.75
CA LEU A 246 -13.38 13.60 13.37
C LEU A 246 -14.66 14.14 12.74
N SER A 247 -14.58 15.25 12.02
CA SER A 247 -15.70 15.84 11.25
C SER A 247 -16.13 14.92 10.08
N LEU A 248 -16.22 13.61 10.32
CA LEU A 248 -16.61 12.59 9.37
C LEU A 248 -18.12 12.38 9.44
N ASP A 249 -18.76 12.40 8.29
CA ASP A 249 -20.18 12.04 8.14
C ASP A 249 -20.31 10.50 8.22
N VAL A 250 -20.39 9.97 9.45
CA VAL A 250 -20.52 8.52 9.70
C VAL A 250 -21.68 7.88 8.94
N PRO A 251 -22.90 8.47 8.88
CA PRO A 251 -23.99 7.94 8.06
C PRO A 251 -23.64 7.84 6.57
N MET A 252 -22.93 8.80 6.01
CA MET A 252 -22.48 8.77 4.62
C MET A 252 -21.49 7.62 4.41
N ILE A 253 -20.49 7.50 5.28
CA ILE A 253 -19.48 6.43 5.21
C ILE A 253 -20.13 5.05 5.30
N GLN A 254 -21.08 4.83 6.22
CA GLN A 254 -21.81 3.58 6.35
C GLN A 254 -22.61 3.23 5.10
N THR A 255 -23.19 4.24 4.44
CA THR A 255 -23.94 4.06 3.19
C THR A 255 -23.00 3.66 2.05
N GLU A 256 -21.88 4.35 1.91
CA GLU A 256 -20.87 4.05 0.88
C GLU A 256 -20.24 2.66 1.09
N LEU A 257 -19.91 2.29 2.33
CA LEU A 257 -19.42 0.94 2.64
C LEU A 257 -20.46 -0.12 2.25
N GLY A 258 -21.74 0.10 2.55
CA GLY A 258 -22.81 -0.83 2.17
C GLY A 258 -22.92 -1.04 0.66
N GLN A 259 -22.86 0.03 -0.12
CA GLN A 259 -22.91 -0.03 -1.59
C GLN A 259 -21.68 -0.74 -2.17
N ASN A 260 -20.49 -0.48 -1.62
CA ASN A 260 -19.26 -1.12 -2.06
C ASN A 260 -19.25 -2.62 -1.73
N ILE A 261 -19.77 -3.04 -0.58
CA ILE A 261 -19.92 -4.45 -0.22
C ILE A 261 -20.81 -5.17 -1.25
N GLU A 262 -22.00 -4.61 -1.57
CA GLU A 262 -22.91 -5.20 -2.55
C GLU A 262 -22.29 -5.31 -3.95
N LEU A 263 -21.41 -4.37 -4.30
CA LEU A 263 -20.69 -4.37 -5.58
C LEU A 263 -19.59 -5.43 -5.65
N LEU A 264 -18.89 -5.67 -4.55
CA LEU A 264 -17.72 -6.55 -4.50
C LEU A 264 -18.10 -8.02 -4.25
N ASP A 265 -19.12 -8.27 -3.46
CA ASP A 265 -19.57 -9.60 -3.01
C ASP A 265 -19.75 -10.67 -4.13
N PRO A 266 -20.17 -10.32 -5.35
CA PRO A 266 -20.34 -11.31 -6.42
C PRO A 266 -19.04 -11.83 -7.05
N PHE A 267 -17.88 -11.35 -6.65
CA PHE A 267 -16.62 -11.63 -7.34
C PHE A 267 -15.54 -12.20 -6.40
N ASP A 268 -14.85 -13.26 -6.85
CA ASP A 268 -13.71 -13.86 -6.15
C ASP A 268 -12.40 -13.10 -6.40
N ALA A 269 -12.22 -12.61 -7.61
CA ALA A 269 -11.02 -11.89 -7.99
C ALA A 269 -11.33 -10.73 -8.94
N MET A 270 -10.61 -9.64 -8.72
CA MET A 270 -10.58 -8.51 -9.63
C MET A 270 -9.15 -8.17 -10.01
N THR A 271 -8.90 -8.01 -11.30
CA THR A 271 -7.63 -7.50 -11.80
C THR A 271 -7.86 -6.29 -12.69
N MET A 272 -6.96 -5.32 -12.60
CA MET A 272 -6.98 -4.15 -13.46
C MET A 272 -5.58 -3.85 -13.97
N GLN A 273 -5.50 -3.48 -15.24
CA GLN A 273 -4.27 -2.95 -15.83
C GLN A 273 -4.55 -1.60 -16.48
N LEU A 274 -3.61 -0.69 -16.33
CA LEU A 274 -3.63 0.63 -16.94
C LEU A 274 -2.47 0.76 -17.92
N TRP A 275 -2.74 1.32 -19.09
CA TRP A 275 -1.75 1.61 -20.14
C TRP A 275 -1.81 3.08 -20.53
N ARG A 276 -0.69 3.63 -20.94
CA ARG A 276 -0.61 4.95 -21.56
C ARG A 276 -0.61 4.77 -23.07
N GLY A 277 -1.58 5.37 -23.77
CA GLY A 277 -1.64 5.46 -25.23
C GLY A 277 -0.64 6.47 -25.80
N GLU A 278 -0.40 6.38 -27.12
CA GLU A 278 0.50 7.29 -27.84
C GLU A 278 0.06 8.77 -27.78
N ASP A 279 -1.22 9.01 -27.57
CA ASP A 279 -1.84 10.34 -27.41
C ASP A 279 -1.86 10.84 -25.96
N GLY A 280 -1.23 10.12 -25.04
CA GLY A 280 -1.25 10.41 -23.60
C GLY A 280 -2.53 9.95 -22.90
N LEU A 281 -3.48 9.37 -23.62
CA LEU A 281 -4.69 8.78 -23.05
C LEU A 281 -4.34 7.59 -22.16
N VAL A 282 -4.97 7.49 -20.99
CA VAL A 282 -4.85 6.32 -20.14
C VAL A 282 -6.03 5.39 -20.38
N VAL A 283 -5.73 4.16 -20.75
CA VAL A 283 -6.72 3.11 -20.99
C VAL A 283 -6.59 2.04 -19.91
N GLY A 284 -7.70 1.65 -19.30
CA GLY A 284 -7.77 0.61 -18.28
C GLY A 284 -8.57 -0.59 -18.75
N ARG A 285 -8.17 -1.78 -18.30
CA ARG A 285 -8.98 -3.00 -18.43
C ARG A 285 -9.20 -3.59 -17.05
N ILE A 286 -10.47 -3.85 -16.74
CA ILE A 286 -10.89 -4.55 -15.53
C ILE A 286 -11.39 -5.93 -15.93
N GLN A 287 -10.89 -6.95 -15.23
CA GLN A 287 -11.38 -8.32 -15.29
C GLN A 287 -11.97 -8.69 -13.93
N LEU A 288 -13.16 -9.24 -13.95
CA LEU A 288 -13.87 -9.74 -12.78
C LEU A 288 -14.06 -11.24 -12.95
N THR A 289 -13.72 -12.00 -11.92
CA THR A 289 -13.90 -13.45 -11.89
C THR A 289 -15.00 -13.76 -10.87
N ALA A 290 -16.06 -14.41 -11.31
CA ALA A 290 -17.12 -14.89 -10.43
C ALA A 290 -16.70 -16.25 -9.82
N PRO A 291 -17.24 -16.63 -8.65
CA PRO A 291 -17.05 -17.95 -8.06
C PRO A 291 -17.55 -19.05 -9.00
N GLU A 292 -16.84 -20.21 -8.99
CA GLU A 292 -17.22 -21.41 -9.75
C GLU A 292 -18.47 -22.10 -9.16
#